data_03c2a52430678436925301045445dbca
#
_entry.id   03c2a52430678436925301045445dbca
#
_cell.length_a   1.000
_cell.length_b   1.000
_cell.length_c   1.000
_cell.angle_alpha   90.00
_cell.angle_beta   90.00
_cell.angle_gamma   90.00
#
_symmetry.space_group_name_H-M   'P 1'
#
loop_
_entity.id
_entity.type
_entity.pdbx_description
1 polymer ?
#
loop_
_entity_poly.entity_id
_entity_poly.type
_entity_poly.pdbx_seq_one_letter_code
_entity_poly.pdbx_strand_id
1 'polypeptide(L)'
;EVAGDHWVIQGDRGLTYSAAPGEDTEITQGEWWPEDYTGPPQISFAAEEGAEMGLELGDKITMNILGRDITGTITSFRNVDFSTAGIGFIMTMNPSALAGAPHSFIATVYTTPEHEAALLHTLAEAFPNITAIRVKDAIDRVSTVLNSIASATAYGAMATLLTGFLVLIGSAASALHARRYEAAILKTLGATRHSILTSFALRAAMMGASAGIVAIGAGALGGWAVTYFVMETDFSVIWPNAFAVVVGGVLANVLANLAFAMRALNAPAAQILRARE
;
A
#
# COMPACT_ATOMS: atom_id res chain seq x y z
N GLU A 1 -23.89 12.53 15.80
CA GLU A 1 -23.02 13.50 15.06
C GLU A 1 -21.72 12.87 14.52
N VAL A 2 -21.28 11.73 15.03
CA VAL A 2 -20.08 11.03 14.57
C VAL A 2 -20.31 10.23 13.29
N ALA A 3 -21.54 9.82 13.03
CA ALA A 3 -21.89 8.94 11.90
C ALA A 3 -22.08 9.65 10.54
N GLY A 4 -22.14 10.99 10.49
CA GLY A 4 -22.58 11.75 9.33
C GLY A 4 -21.66 11.70 8.10
N ASP A 5 -20.43 11.21 8.22
CA ASP A 5 -19.44 11.19 7.14
C ASP A 5 -18.84 9.78 6.88
N HIS A 6 -19.39 8.75 7.53
CA HIS A 6 -18.89 7.38 7.37
C HIS A 6 -19.34 6.79 6.03
N TRP A 7 -18.45 6.06 5.36
CA TRP A 7 -18.70 5.47 4.03
C TRP A 7 -19.92 4.54 3.97
N VAL A 8 -20.31 3.91 5.09
CA VAL A 8 -21.49 3.06 5.20
C VAL A 8 -22.79 3.85 4.94
N ILE A 9 -22.82 5.14 5.28
CA ILE A 9 -24.02 5.99 5.14
C ILE A 9 -24.06 6.67 3.77
N GLN A 10 -22.92 6.78 3.11
CA GLN A 10 -22.81 7.44 1.81
C GLN A 10 -23.11 6.47 0.67
N GLY A 11 -24.24 6.65 -0.02
CA GLY A 11 -24.66 5.88 -1.18
C GLY A 11 -25.43 4.58 -0.86
N ASP A 12 -25.72 3.82 -1.90
CA ASP A 12 -26.48 2.58 -1.80
C ASP A 12 -25.62 1.45 -1.22
N ARG A 13 -26.17 0.72 -0.27
CA ARG A 13 -25.53 -0.43 0.37
C ARG A 13 -26.34 -1.70 0.20
N GLY A 14 -25.63 -2.81 0.06
CA GLY A 14 -26.26 -4.13 0.06
C GLY A 14 -26.82 -4.46 1.43
N LEU A 15 -28.09 -4.83 1.46
CA LEU A 15 -28.79 -5.34 2.62
C LEU A 15 -29.28 -6.75 2.33
N THR A 16 -29.16 -7.64 3.29
CA THR A 16 -29.64 -9.03 3.17
C THR A 16 -30.54 -9.41 4.35
N TYR A 17 -31.15 -10.55 4.23
CA TYR A 17 -31.88 -11.16 5.33
C TYR A 17 -31.52 -12.63 5.49
N SER A 18 -31.54 -13.12 6.73
CA SER A 18 -31.31 -14.53 7.04
C SER A 18 -32.09 -14.95 8.28
N ALA A 19 -32.63 -16.15 8.28
CA ALA A 19 -33.28 -16.73 9.46
C ALA A 19 -32.25 -17.16 10.52
N ALA A 20 -31.14 -17.75 10.07
CA ALA A 20 -30.05 -18.21 10.93
C ALA A 20 -28.72 -17.52 10.52
N PRO A 21 -27.75 -17.40 11.45
CA PRO A 21 -26.41 -16.97 11.09
C PRO A 21 -25.77 -17.97 10.13
N GLY A 22 -24.92 -17.50 9.20
CA GLY A 22 -24.14 -18.38 8.33
C GLY A 22 -23.14 -19.23 9.14
N GLU A 23 -22.68 -20.34 8.57
CA GLU A 23 -21.74 -21.26 9.24
C GLU A 23 -20.47 -20.59 9.74
N ASP A 24 -19.97 -19.57 9.03
CA ASP A 24 -18.75 -18.82 9.37
C ASP A 24 -19.05 -17.47 10.06
N THR A 25 -20.30 -17.25 10.52
CA THR A 25 -20.68 -15.98 11.16
C THR A 25 -20.31 -16.00 12.64
N GLU A 26 -19.33 -15.20 13.05
CA GLU A 26 -18.97 -14.96 14.43
C GLU A 26 -19.72 -13.75 15.00
N ILE A 27 -20.58 -13.98 15.99
CA ILE A 27 -21.31 -12.92 16.71
C ILE A 27 -20.36 -12.41 17.82
N THR A 28 -20.01 -11.13 17.78
CA THR A 28 -19.10 -10.51 18.75
C THR A 28 -19.84 -9.95 19.95
N GLN A 29 -21.06 -9.45 19.75
CA GLN A 29 -21.90 -8.88 20.81
C GLN A 29 -23.39 -9.11 20.50
N GLY A 30 -24.20 -9.26 21.56
CA GLY A 30 -25.64 -9.45 21.45
C GLY A 30 -26.03 -10.87 21.04
N GLU A 31 -27.23 -11.04 20.55
CA GLU A 31 -27.78 -12.33 20.16
C GLU A 31 -28.51 -12.24 18.82
N TRP A 32 -28.43 -13.33 18.06
CA TRP A 32 -29.19 -13.49 16.84
C TRP A 32 -30.64 -13.81 17.18
N TRP A 33 -31.60 -13.46 16.30
CA TRP A 33 -33.00 -13.77 16.45
C TRP A 33 -33.30 -15.28 16.25
N PRO A 34 -34.39 -15.82 16.83
CA PRO A 34 -34.88 -17.17 16.54
C PRO A 34 -35.24 -17.35 15.07
N GLU A 35 -35.09 -18.57 14.52
CA GLU A 35 -35.33 -18.87 13.10
C GLU A 35 -36.78 -18.51 12.65
N ASP A 36 -37.74 -18.68 13.52
CA ASP A 36 -39.19 -18.41 13.29
C ASP A 36 -39.60 -17.00 13.74
N TYR A 37 -38.65 -16.08 13.95
CA TYR A 37 -38.95 -14.75 14.44
C TYR A 37 -39.73 -13.91 13.43
N THR A 38 -40.91 -13.46 13.86
CA THR A 38 -41.85 -12.62 13.08
C THR A 38 -42.15 -11.27 13.73
N GLY A 39 -41.36 -10.89 14.73
CA GLY A 39 -41.48 -9.62 15.45
C GLY A 39 -41.00 -8.39 14.69
N PRO A 40 -40.84 -7.26 15.38
CA PRO A 40 -40.32 -6.03 14.80
C PRO A 40 -38.97 -6.22 14.11
N PRO A 41 -38.61 -5.35 13.12
CA PRO A 41 -37.34 -5.46 12.42
C PRO A 41 -36.15 -5.43 13.35
N GLN A 42 -35.27 -6.43 13.24
CA GLN A 42 -34.01 -6.57 13.95
C GLN A 42 -32.83 -6.55 12.96
N ILE A 43 -31.69 -6.04 13.40
CA ILE A 43 -30.49 -5.89 12.58
C ILE A 43 -29.33 -6.56 13.31
N SER A 44 -28.58 -7.38 12.56
CA SER A 44 -27.23 -7.77 12.89
C SER A 44 -26.28 -6.91 12.06
N PHE A 45 -25.42 -6.14 12.72
CA PHE A 45 -24.54 -5.17 12.08
C PHE A 45 -23.07 -5.66 12.07
N ALA A 46 -22.27 -5.21 11.11
CA ALA A 46 -20.84 -5.48 11.09
C ALA A 46 -20.14 -4.77 12.26
N ALA A 47 -19.31 -5.51 13.01
CA ALA A 47 -18.77 -5.06 14.30
C ALA A 47 -17.77 -3.91 14.16
N GLU A 48 -16.91 -3.97 13.14
CA GLU A 48 -15.88 -2.95 12.89
C GLU A 48 -16.52 -1.61 12.52
N GLU A 49 -17.39 -1.60 11.53
CA GLU A 49 -18.11 -0.40 11.09
C GLU A 49 -19.05 0.14 12.16
N GLY A 50 -19.66 -0.75 12.94
CA GLY A 50 -20.48 -0.36 14.08
C GLY A 50 -19.68 0.38 15.15
N ALA A 51 -18.49 -0.10 15.45
CA ALA A 51 -17.59 0.56 16.41
C ALA A 51 -17.08 1.91 15.89
N GLU A 52 -16.72 2.01 14.61
CA GLU A 52 -16.29 3.27 13.97
C GLU A 52 -17.40 4.32 13.97
N MET A 53 -18.64 3.90 13.79
CA MET A 53 -19.83 4.76 13.82
C MET A 53 -20.34 5.05 15.26
N GLY A 54 -19.77 4.41 16.28
CA GLY A 54 -20.21 4.53 17.66
C GLY A 54 -21.59 3.98 17.94
N LEU A 55 -22.00 2.92 17.21
CA LEU A 55 -23.30 2.26 17.37
C LEU A 55 -23.26 1.28 18.54
N GLU A 56 -24.39 1.19 19.26
CA GLU A 56 -24.56 0.30 20.41
C GLU A 56 -25.74 -0.65 20.21
N LEU A 57 -25.77 -1.75 20.99
CA LEU A 57 -26.93 -2.64 21.01
C LEU A 57 -28.18 -1.90 21.47
N GLY A 58 -29.26 -2.06 20.73
CA GLY A 58 -30.53 -1.36 20.98
C GLY A 58 -30.74 -0.09 20.15
N ASP A 59 -29.71 0.40 19.49
CA ASP A 59 -29.83 1.54 18.57
C ASP A 59 -30.74 1.20 17.38
N LYS A 60 -31.36 2.25 16.83
CA LYS A 60 -32.29 2.12 15.71
C LYS A 60 -31.69 2.72 14.45
N ILE A 61 -31.69 1.93 13.39
CA ILE A 61 -31.28 2.37 12.06
C ILE A 61 -32.50 2.38 11.15
N THR A 62 -32.72 3.50 10.48
CA THR A 62 -33.76 3.61 9.43
C THR A 62 -33.08 3.55 8.06
N MET A 63 -33.54 2.59 7.25
CA MET A 63 -33.03 2.37 5.90
C MET A 63 -34.15 2.59 4.89
N ASN A 64 -33.83 3.33 3.83
CA ASN A 64 -34.75 3.48 2.71
C ASN A 64 -34.53 2.32 1.72
N ILE A 65 -35.52 1.43 1.61
CA ILE A 65 -35.45 0.27 0.72
C ILE A 65 -36.45 0.49 -0.41
N LEU A 66 -35.95 0.85 -1.58
CA LEU A 66 -36.77 1.11 -2.78
C LEU A 66 -37.92 2.09 -2.53
N GLY A 67 -37.69 3.17 -1.78
CA GLY A 67 -38.66 4.20 -1.46
C GLY A 67 -39.49 3.93 -0.22
N ARG A 68 -39.24 2.85 0.51
CA ARG A 68 -39.90 2.49 1.76
C ARG A 68 -38.93 2.54 2.93
N ASP A 69 -39.23 3.32 3.95
CA ASP A 69 -38.42 3.41 5.15
C ASP A 69 -38.72 2.26 6.10
N ILE A 70 -37.71 1.49 6.45
CA ILE A 70 -37.77 0.40 7.42
C ILE A 70 -36.81 0.75 8.56
N THR A 71 -37.33 0.82 9.78
CA THR A 71 -36.55 1.04 10.99
C THR A 71 -36.31 -0.28 11.71
N GLY A 72 -35.09 -0.69 11.87
CA GLY A 72 -34.69 -1.87 12.63
C GLY A 72 -33.90 -1.53 13.87
N THR A 73 -33.93 -2.41 14.87
CA THR A 73 -33.12 -2.30 16.09
C THR A 73 -31.91 -3.19 16.00
N ILE A 74 -30.73 -2.70 16.35
CA ILE A 74 -29.48 -3.49 16.40
C ILE A 74 -29.58 -4.46 17.58
N THR A 75 -29.58 -5.76 17.30
CA THR A 75 -29.65 -6.81 18.32
C THR A 75 -28.35 -7.61 18.43
N SER A 76 -27.51 -7.54 17.42
CA SER A 76 -26.18 -8.16 17.45
C SER A 76 -25.16 -7.43 16.56
N PHE A 77 -23.91 -7.57 16.94
CA PHE A 77 -22.75 -7.25 16.09
C PHE A 77 -22.06 -8.56 15.69
N ARG A 78 -21.58 -8.62 14.45
CA ARG A 78 -20.88 -9.79 13.92
C ARG A 78 -19.60 -9.41 13.17
N ASN A 79 -18.65 -10.32 13.14
CA ASN A 79 -17.47 -10.18 12.32
C ASN A 79 -17.82 -10.39 10.85
N VAL A 80 -17.43 -9.47 9.97
CA VAL A 80 -17.62 -9.58 8.52
C VAL A 80 -16.29 -9.34 7.85
N ASP A 81 -15.79 -10.34 7.14
CA ASP A 81 -14.54 -10.23 6.40
C ASP A 81 -14.81 -9.77 4.96
N PHE A 82 -14.54 -8.49 4.71
CA PHE A 82 -14.62 -7.90 3.37
C PHE A 82 -13.35 -8.09 2.54
N SER A 83 -12.30 -8.66 3.09
CA SER A 83 -11.02 -8.89 2.38
C SER A 83 -11.08 -10.11 1.47
N THR A 84 -12.04 -10.99 1.70
CA THR A 84 -12.26 -12.18 0.87
C THR A 84 -13.20 -11.87 -0.31
N ALA A 85 -13.10 -12.67 -1.38
CA ALA A 85 -14.03 -12.59 -2.51
C ALA A 85 -15.45 -13.12 -2.18
N GLY A 86 -15.75 -13.36 -0.91
CA GLY A 86 -17.06 -13.74 -0.40
C GLY A 86 -18.05 -12.60 -0.43
N ILE A 87 -19.34 -12.94 -0.32
CA ILE A 87 -20.40 -11.95 -0.25
C ILE A 87 -20.58 -11.50 1.20
N GLY A 88 -20.02 -10.32 1.52
CA GLY A 88 -20.17 -9.65 2.82
C GLY A 88 -21.27 -8.59 2.76
N PHE A 89 -22.18 -8.60 3.73
CA PHE A 89 -23.17 -7.54 3.92
C PHE A 89 -22.92 -6.86 5.26
N ILE A 90 -22.94 -5.53 5.28
CA ILE A 90 -22.77 -4.75 6.52
C ILE A 90 -23.93 -5.02 7.47
N MET A 91 -25.15 -5.12 6.92
CA MET A 91 -26.38 -5.31 7.67
C MET A 91 -27.11 -6.56 7.20
N THR A 92 -27.58 -7.35 8.16
CA THR A 92 -28.49 -8.47 7.94
C THR A 92 -29.75 -8.25 8.79
N MET A 93 -30.91 -8.48 8.22
CA MET A 93 -32.18 -8.36 8.93
C MET A 93 -32.87 -9.71 9.08
N ASN A 94 -33.82 -9.78 10.00
CA ASN A 94 -34.72 -10.93 10.10
C ASN A 94 -35.66 -11.01 8.86
N PRO A 95 -35.99 -12.21 8.38
CA PRO A 95 -36.75 -12.40 7.14
C PRO A 95 -38.07 -11.65 7.09
N SER A 96 -38.84 -11.61 8.20
CA SER A 96 -40.14 -10.95 8.24
C SER A 96 -40.04 -9.43 7.98
N ALA A 97 -38.91 -8.78 8.28
CA ALA A 97 -38.70 -7.37 8.02
C ALA A 97 -38.69 -7.03 6.51
N LEU A 98 -38.25 -7.96 5.67
CA LEU A 98 -38.04 -7.78 4.24
C LEU A 98 -38.98 -8.64 3.38
N ALA A 99 -39.98 -9.34 3.97
CA ALA A 99 -40.84 -10.28 3.28
C ALA A 99 -41.60 -9.69 2.08
N GLY A 100 -41.81 -8.37 2.05
CA GLY A 100 -42.50 -7.69 0.94
C GLY A 100 -41.56 -6.89 0.02
N ALA A 101 -40.24 -6.93 0.22
CA ALA A 101 -39.26 -6.20 -0.57
C ALA A 101 -38.83 -7.01 -1.81
N PRO A 102 -38.78 -6.41 -3.01
CA PRO A 102 -38.13 -7.05 -4.15
C PRO A 102 -36.66 -7.35 -3.83
N HIS A 103 -36.22 -8.56 -4.13
CA HIS A 103 -34.83 -8.99 -3.86
C HIS A 103 -34.29 -9.88 -4.96
N SER A 104 -32.96 -9.99 -5.03
CA SER A 104 -32.25 -10.90 -5.91
C SER A 104 -31.42 -11.85 -5.07
N PHE A 105 -31.33 -13.09 -5.49
CA PHE A 105 -30.42 -14.05 -4.87
C PHE A 105 -29.02 -13.92 -5.45
N ILE A 106 -28.00 -13.93 -4.59
CA ILE A 106 -26.60 -13.93 -4.94
C ILE A 106 -25.96 -15.16 -4.32
N ALA A 107 -25.14 -15.88 -5.08
CA ALA A 107 -24.39 -17.02 -4.59
C ALA A 107 -22.96 -16.96 -5.11
N THR A 108 -22.00 -17.36 -4.28
CA THR A 108 -20.60 -17.54 -4.68
C THR A 108 -20.32 -19.02 -4.86
N VAL A 109 -19.69 -19.37 -5.97
CA VAL A 109 -19.28 -20.75 -6.25
C VAL A 109 -17.76 -20.75 -6.45
N TYR A 110 -17.09 -21.54 -5.63
CA TYR A 110 -15.66 -21.77 -5.76
C TYR A 110 -15.40 -23.02 -6.62
N THR A 111 -14.61 -22.89 -7.66
CA THR A 111 -14.28 -23.99 -8.57
C THR A 111 -12.82 -23.89 -9.02
N THR A 112 -12.30 -25.00 -9.54
CA THR A 112 -10.96 -25.00 -10.15
C THR A 112 -11.02 -24.47 -11.59
N PRO A 113 -9.93 -23.90 -12.13
CA PRO A 113 -9.90 -23.35 -13.47
C PRO A 113 -10.35 -24.34 -14.57
N GLU A 114 -10.10 -25.64 -14.36
CA GLU A 114 -10.45 -26.69 -15.34
C GLU A 114 -11.98 -26.89 -15.45
N HIS A 115 -12.72 -26.67 -14.38
CA HIS A 115 -14.17 -26.88 -14.33
C HIS A 115 -14.98 -25.60 -14.54
N GLU A 116 -14.32 -24.43 -14.51
CA GLU A 116 -14.98 -23.12 -14.56
C GLU A 116 -15.81 -22.95 -15.87
N ALA A 117 -15.19 -23.27 -17.01
CA ALA A 117 -15.84 -23.13 -18.31
C ALA A 117 -17.07 -24.05 -18.46
N ALA A 118 -16.96 -25.29 -18.00
CA ALA A 118 -18.05 -26.26 -18.02
C ALA A 118 -19.20 -25.83 -17.10
N LEU A 119 -18.86 -25.32 -15.92
CA LEU A 119 -19.86 -24.79 -14.96
C LEU A 119 -20.65 -23.61 -15.55
N LEU A 120 -19.95 -22.64 -16.14
CA LEU A 120 -20.58 -21.47 -16.76
C LEU A 120 -21.50 -21.86 -17.91
N HIS A 121 -21.07 -22.82 -18.75
CA HIS A 121 -21.87 -23.33 -19.85
C HIS A 121 -23.14 -24.03 -19.35
N THR A 122 -22.99 -24.89 -18.34
CA THR A 122 -24.13 -25.61 -17.74
C THR A 122 -25.12 -24.65 -17.08
N LEU A 123 -24.64 -23.62 -16.38
CA LEU A 123 -25.48 -22.59 -15.78
C LEU A 123 -26.25 -21.80 -16.84
N ALA A 124 -25.57 -21.38 -17.90
CA ALA A 124 -26.20 -20.61 -18.99
C ALA A 124 -27.29 -21.41 -19.74
N GLU A 125 -27.08 -22.72 -19.93
CA GLU A 125 -28.07 -23.59 -20.58
C GLU A 125 -29.25 -23.94 -19.66
N ALA A 126 -28.97 -24.27 -18.40
CA ALA A 126 -30.00 -24.72 -17.47
C ALA A 126 -30.80 -23.54 -16.89
N PHE A 127 -30.19 -22.36 -16.72
CA PHE A 127 -30.77 -21.20 -16.03
C PHE A 127 -30.45 -19.90 -16.78
N PRO A 128 -31.12 -19.60 -17.90
CA PRO A 128 -30.85 -18.41 -18.73
C PRO A 128 -31.17 -17.08 -18.02
N ASN A 129 -31.86 -17.12 -16.91
CA ASN A 129 -32.17 -15.96 -16.05
C ASN A 129 -31.09 -15.65 -15.00
N ILE A 130 -30.04 -16.47 -14.88
CA ILE A 130 -28.94 -16.27 -13.98
C ILE A 130 -27.82 -15.55 -14.72
N THR A 131 -27.30 -14.49 -14.12
CA THR A 131 -26.08 -13.82 -14.58
C THR A 131 -24.91 -14.34 -13.78
N ALA A 132 -24.01 -15.05 -14.41
CA ALA A 132 -22.75 -15.49 -13.81
C ALA A 132 -21.64 -14.51 -14.15
N ILE A 133 -20.91 -14.02 -13.13
CA ILE A 133 -19.79 -13.10 -13.28
C ILE A 133 -18.54 -13.76 -12.72
N ARG A 134 -17.45 -13.74 -13.51
CA ARG A 134 -16.15 -14.26 -13.10
C ARG A 134 -15.43 -13.20 -12.28
N VAL A 135 -15.38 -13.38 -10.98
CA VAL A 135 -14.68 -12.46 -10.07
C VAL A 135 -13.19 -12.37 -10.39
N LYS A 136 -12.59 -13.50 -10.84
CA LYS A 136 -11.19 -13.56 -11.26
C LYS A 136 -10.85 -12.53 -12.35
N ASP A 137 -11.70 -12.37 -13.36
CA ASP A 137 -11.45 -11.42 -14.45
C ASP A 137 -11.40 -9.97 -13.97
N ALA A 138 -12.20 -9.63 -12.95
CA ALA A 138 -12.15 -8.31 -12.32
C ALA A 138 -10.86 -8.13 -11.50
N ILE A 139 -10.47 -9.12 -10.70
CA ILE A 139 -9.23 -9.12 -9.92
C ILE A 139 -8.01 -9.04 -10.84
N ASP A 140 -7.97 -9.82 -11.93
CA ASP A 140 -6.86 -9.82 -12.89
C ASP A 140 -6.70 -8.46 -13.58
N ARG A 141 -7.81 -7.77 -13.90
CA ARG A 141 -7.77 -6.41 -14.45
C ARG A 141 -7.18 -5.40 -13.47
N VAL A 142 -7.66 -5.41 -12.23
CA VAL A 142 -7.14 -4.54 -11.17
C VAL A 142 -5.66 -4.82 -10.93
N SER A 143 -5.28 -6.08 -10.81
CA SER A 143 -3.89 -6.51 -10.64
C SER A 143 -3.00 -6.06 -11.80
N THR A 144 -3.48 -6.14 -13.04
CA THR A 144 -2.76 -5.68 -14.22
C THR A 144 -2.52 -4.17 -14.19
N VAL A 145 -3.52 -3.39 -13.80
CA VAL A 145 -3.39 -1.92 -13.67
C VAL A 145 -2.39 -1.58 -12.56
N LEU A 146 -2.51 -2.22 -11.39
CA LEU A 146 -1.60 -2.00 -10.27
C LEU A 146 -0.15 -2.37 -10.64
N ASN A 147 0.07 -3.50 -11.30
CA ASN A 147 1.38 -3.92 -11.79
C ASN A 147 1.95 -2.95 -12.84
N SER A 148 1.10 -2.38 -13.69
CA SER A 148 1.52 -1.38 -14.67
C SER A 148 1.99 -0.09 -13.99
N ILE A 149 1.26 0.38 -12.98
CA ILE A 149 1.63 1.55 -12.16
C ILE A 149 2.94 1.28 -11.41
N ALA A 150 3.04 0.13 -10.76
CA ALA A 150 4.26 -0.29 -10.06
C ALA A 150 5.48 -0.33 -10.99
N SER A 151 5.32 -0.88 -12.19
CA SER A 151 6.37 -0.96 -13.21
C SER A 151 6.78 0.44 -13.69
N ALA A 152 5.83 1.32 -13.98
CA ALA A 152 6.09 2.71 -14.38
C ALA A 152 6.86 3.47 -13.29
N THR A 153 6.46 3.29 -12.02
CA THR A 153 7.17 3.86 -10.86
C THR A 153 8.59 3.32 -10.74
N ALA A 154 8.78 2.01 -10.93
CA ALA A 154 10.10 1.38 -10.89
C ALA A 154 11.03 1.90 -12.01
N TYR A 155 10.52 2.06 -13.24
CA TYR A 155 11.30 2.66 -14.34
C TYR A 155 11.64 4.12 -14.08
N GLY A 156 10.72 4.91 -13.53
CA GLY A 156 10.98 6.29 -13.11
C GLY A 156 12.06 6.38 -12.02
N ALA A 157 12.00 5.51 -11.03
CA ALA A 157 13.03 5.41 -9.98
C ALA A 157 14.39 5.01 -10.56
N MET A 158 14.43 4.04 -11.50
CA MET A 158 15.67 3.63 -12.17
C MET A 158 16.29 4.77 -12.99
N ALA A 159 15.48 5.53 -13.73
CA ALA A 159 15.95 6.71 -14.46
C ALA A 159 16.53 7.77 -13.52
N THR A 160 15.90 8.01 -12.37
CA THR A 160 16.38 8.93 -11.33
C THR A 160 17.71 8.45 -10.74
N LEU A 161 17.84 7.16 -10.44
CA LEU A 161 19.07 6.56 -9.95
C LEU A 161 20.22 6.70 -10.97
N LEU A 162 19.94 6.43 -12.26
CA LEU A 162 20.92 6.60 -13.33
C LEU A 162 21.38 8.06 -13.44
N THR A 163 20.45 8.99 -13.42
CA THR A 163 20.76 10.44 -13.45
C THR A 163 21.60 10.84 -12.23
N GLY A 164 21.21 10.40 -11.03
CA GLY A 164 21.99 10.64 -9.81
C GLY A 164 23.39 10.06 -9.89
N PHE A 165 23.57 8.87 -10.46
CA PHE A 165 24.87 8.25 -10.68
C PHE A 165 25.74 9.04 -11.67
N LEU A 166 25.17 9.53 -12.76
CA LEU A 166 25.88 10.39 -13.71
C LEU A 166 26.32 11.71 -13.07
N VAL A 167 25.47 12.31 -12.23
CA VAL A 167 25.80 13.52 -11.47
C VAL A 167 26.95 13.25 -10.49
N LEU A 168 26.95 12.11 -9.79
CA LEU A 168 28.05 11.69 -8.91
C LEU A 168 29.37 11.55 -9.66
N ILE A 169 29.35 10.92 -10.84
CA ILE A 169 30.56 10.80 -11.69
C ILE A 169 31.06 12.17 -12.13
N GLY A 170 30.15 13.05 -12.60
CA GLY A 170 30.50 14.41 -13.02
C GLY A 170 31.07 15.24 -11.89
N SER A 171 30.48 15.19 -10.71
CA SER A 171 30.96 15.85 -9.50
C SER A 171 32.34 15.34 -9.07
N ALA A 172 32.55 14.03 -9.06
CA ALA A 172 33.83 13.42 -8.71
C ALA A 172 34.93 13.79 -9.74
N ALA A 173 34.60 13.84 -11.03
CA ALA A 173 35.51 14.24 -12.10
C ALA A 173 35.88 15.71 -11.98
N SER A 174 34.96 16.61 -11.72
CA SER A 174 35.21 18.05 -11.54
C SER A 174 36.11 18.33 -10.32
N ALA A 175 35.94 17.56 -9.25
CA ALA A 175 36.77 17.67 -8.06
C ALA A 175 38.22 17.11 -8.23
N LEU A 176 38.49 16.44 -9.35
CA LEU A 176 39.77 15.72 -9.55
C LEU A 176 40.99 16.63 -9.44
N HIS A 177 40.95 17.84 -10.01
CA HIS A 177 42.08 18.80 -9.98
C HIS A 177 42.34 19.29 -8.55
N ALA A 178 41.32 19.66 -7.80
CA ALA A 178 41.46 20.08 -6.41
C ALA A 178 42.02 18.96 -5.53
N ARG A 179 41.54 17.74 -5.72
CA ARG A 179 42.00 16.55 -4.98
C ARG A 179 43.43 16.15 -5.31
N ARG A 180 43.87 16.32 -6.57
CA ARG A 180 45.27 16.08 -6.96
C ARG A 180 46.20 17.02 -6.23
N TYR A 181 45.84 18.30 -6.11
CA TYR A 181 46.63 19.30 -5.40
C TYR A 181 46.66 19.01 -3.88
N GLU A 182 45.52 18.73 -3.27
CA GLU A 182 45.41 18.34 -1.84
C GLU A 182 46.25 17.08 -1.53
N ALA A 183 46.16 16.06 -2.39
CA ALA A 183 46.94 14.84 -2.24
C ALA A 183 48.48 15.09 -2.41
N ALA A 184 48.88 16.00 -3.31
CA ALA A 184 50.28 16.36 -3.48
C ALA A 184 50.85 17.06 -2.23
N ILE A 185 50.12 18.01 -1.64
CA ILE A 185 50.51 18.68 -0.39
C ILE A 185 50.63 17.69 0.75
N LEU A 186 49.59 16.81 0.94
CA LEU A 186 49.64 15.80 2.01
C LEU A 186 50.83 14.84 1.85
N LYS A 187 51.18 14.49 0.60
CA LYS A 187 52.37 13.67 0.30
C LYS A 187 53.68 14.35 0.64
N THR A 188 53.79 15.66 0.40
CA THR A 188 55.02 16.43 0.77
C THR A 188 55.17 16.57 2.28
N LEU A 189 54.05 16.52 3.04
CA LEU A 189 54.04 16.51 4.50
C LEU A 189 54.25 15.10 5.10
N GLY A 190 54.51 14.09 4.25
CA GLY A 190 54.80 12.72 4.69
C GLY A 190 53.61 11.83 4.94
N ALA A 191 52.37 12.23 4.53
CA ALA A 191 51.23 11.40 4.69
C ALA A 191 51.28 10.13 3.81
N THR A 192 50.93 8.98 4.39
CA THR A 192 50.89 7.71 3.65
C THR A 192 49.70 7.66 2.68
N ARG A 193 49.85 6.85 1.63
CA ARG A 193 48.75 6.64 0.66
C ARG A 193 47.46 6.18 1.34
N HIS A 194 47.55 5.30 2.34
CA HIS A 194 46.43 4.80 3.10
C HIS A 194 45.71 5.91 3.88
N SER A 195 46.45 6.79 4.55
CA SER A 195 45.92 7.92 5.30
C SER A 195 45.13 8.90 4.40
N ILE A 196 45.66 9.16 3.18
CA ILE A 196 44.99 10.03 2.22
C ILE A 196 43.69 9.39 1.70
N LEU A 197 43.74 8.11 1.35
CA LEU A 197 42.54 7.39 0.88
C LEU A 197 41.46 7.27 1.95
N THR A 198 41.83 6.98 3.20
CA THR A 198 40.85 6.93 4.32
C THR A 198 40.23 8.29 4.59
N SER A 199 40.97 9.39 4.49
CA SER A 199 40.41 10.74 4.64
C SER A 199 39.37 11.06 3.55
N PHE A 200 39.69 10.71 2.29
CA PHE A 200 38.73 10.90 1.19
C PHE A 200 37.50 9.98 1.29
N ALA A 201 37.71 8.72 1.72
CA ALA A 201 36.59 7.79 1.95
C ALA A 201 35.68 8.26 3.07
N LEU A 202 36.25 8.73 4.20
CA LEU A 202 35.50 9.24 5.33
C LEU A 202 34.68 10.48 4.94
N ARG A 203 35.28 11.44 4.23
CA ARG A 203 34.58 12.62 3.71
C ARG A 203 33.44 12.24 2.77
N ALA A 204 33.68 11.29 1.85
CA ALA A 204 32.64 10.80 0.94
C ALA A 204 31.52 10.07 1.67
N ALA A 205 31.86 9.27 2.69
CA ALA A 205 30.86 8.59 3.54
C ALA A 205 30.00 9.57 4.33
N MET A 206 30.59 10.59 4.94
CA MET A 206 29.85 11.64 5.67
C MET A 206 28.92 12.42 4.75
N MET A 207 29.38 12.81 3.56
CA MET A 207 28.55 13.49 2.57
C MET A 207 27.42 12.58 2.06
N GLY A 208 27.72 11.30 1.80
CA GLY A 208 26.69 10.33 1.40
C GLY A 208 25.67 10.08 2.50
N ALA A 209 26.12 9.95 3.76
CA ALA A 209 25.22 9.76 4.89
C ALA A 209 24.28 10.96 5.12
N SER A 210 24.82 12.19 5.06
CA SER A 210 23.98 13.40 5.18
C SER A 210 22.95 13.51 4.06
N ALA A 211 23.32 13.23 2.83
CA ALA A 211 22.42 13.17 1.69
C ALA A 211 21.36 12.06 1.87
N GLY A 212 21.76 10.90 2.42
CA GLY A 212 20.86 9.78 2.72
C GLY A 212 19.81 10.14 3.76
N ILE A 213 20.16 10.86 4.82
CA ILE A 213 19.22 11.34 5.84
C ILE A 213 18.17 12.25 5.21
N VAL A 214 18.61 13.20 4.38
CA VAL A 214 17.69 14.11 3.66
C VAL A 214 16.79 13.32 2.71
N ALA A 215 17.33 12.32 2.02
CA ALA A 215 16.58 11.48 1.09
C ALA A 215 15.49 10.65 1.82
N ILE A 216 15.82 10.06 2.99
CA ILE A 216 14.82 9.36 3.83
C ILE A 216 13.72 10.33 4.27
N GLY A 217 14.08 11.51 4.75
CA GLY A 217 13.11 12.52 5.19
C GLY A 217 12.19 12.96 4.05
N ALA A 218 12.74 13.30 2.89
CA ALA A 218 11.96 13.69 1.72
C ALA A 218 11.08 12.54 1.20
N GLY A 219 11.62 11.32 1.17
CA GLY A 219 10.89 10.12 0.76
C GLY A 219 9.74 9.76 1.70
N ALA A 220 9.97 9.87 3.01
CA ALA A 220 8.95 9.63 4.03
C ALA A 220 7.82 10.68 3.96
N LEU A 221 8.18 11.96 3.82
CA LEU A 221 7.20 13.05 3.67
C LEU A 221 6.38 12.89 2.39
N GLY A 222 7.02 12.62 1.26
CA GLY A 222 6.34 12.39 -0.01
C GLY A 222 5.45 11.15 0.02
N GLY A 223 5.93 10.05 0.57
CA GLY A 223 5.17 8.81 0.75
C GLY A 223 3.95 9.03 1.65
N TRP A 224 4.14 9.68 2.80
CA TRP A 224 3.05 10.05 3.70
C TRP A 224 2.00 10.91 3.01
N ALA A 225 2.42 11.94 2.27
CA ALA A 225 1.48 12.83 1.58
C ALA A 225 0.64 12.08 0.55
N VAL A 226 1.25 11.20 -0.25
CA VAL A 226 0.53 10.39 -1.25
C VAL A 226 -0.43 9.43 -0.57
N THR A 227 0.01 8.72 0.48
CA THR A 227 -0.82 7.74 1.18
C THR A 227 -2.00 8.41 1.89
N TYR A 228 -1.76 9.55 2.54
CA TYR A 228 -2.79 10.29 3.28
C TYR A 228 -3.80 11.01 2.37
N PHE A 229 -3.31 11.76 1.34
CA PHE A 229 -4.20 12.61 0.52
C PHE A 229 -4.77 11.92 -0.71
N VAL A 230 -4.16 10.82 -1.19
CA VAL A 230 -4.55 10.18 -2.45
C VAL A 230 -5.10 8.78 -2.21
N MET A 231 -4.49 8.02 -1.30
CA MET A 231 -4.87 6.62 -1.07
C MET A 231 -5.78 6.43 0.15
N GLU A 232 -5.91 7.45 1.01
CA GLU A 232 -6.72 7.42 2.25
C GLU A 232 -6.43 6.18 3.12
N THR A 233 -5.15 5.79 3.17
CA THR A 233 -4.67 4.61 3.91
C THR A 233 -3.55 4.99 4.87
N ASP A 234 -3.30 4.14 5.86
CA ASP A 234 -2.23 4.34 6.83
C ASP A 234 -0.84 4.23 6.18
N PHE A 235 0.01 5.20 6.49
CA PHE A 235 1.39 5.24 6.02
C PHE A 235 2.32 4.42 6.91
N SER A 236 3.01 3.44 6.32
CA SER A 236 4.07 2.70 6.99
C SER A 236 5.40 2.78 6.23
N VAL A 237 6.48 3.13 6.92
CA VAL A 237 7.82 3.16 6.32
C VAL A 237 8.41 1.76 6.30
N ILE A 238 8.78 1.28 5.12
CA ILE A 238 9.51 0.01 4.95
C ILE A 238 11.00 0.26 5.21
N TRP A 239 11.39 0.30 6.48
CA TRP A 239 12.75 0.64 6.93
C TRP A 239 13.87 -0.18 6.27
N PRO A 240 13.74 -1.51 6.06
CA PRO A 240 14.79 -2.29 5.40
C PRO A 240 15.14 -1.78 4.00
N ASN A 241 14.12 -1.43 3.21
CA ASN A 241 14.32 -0.91 1.85
C ASN A 241 14.93 0.48 1.87
N ALA A 242 14.48 1.37 2.76
CA ALA A 242 15.03 2.71 2.92
C ALA A 242 16.51 2.67 3.28
N PHE A 243 16.90 1.84 4.26
CA PHE A 243 18.29 1.65 4.62
C PHE A 243 19.13 1.02 3.51
N ALA A 244 18.60 0.03 2.79
CA ALA A 244 19.31 -0.62 1.69
C ALA A 244 19.68 0.38 0.58
N VAL A 245 18.75 1.27 0.22
CA VAL A 245 18.98 2.31 -0.80
C VAL A 245 20.02 3.33 -0.32
N VAL A 246 19.94 3.79 0.93
CA VAL A 246 20.89 4.76 1.48
C VAL A 246 22.30 4.15 1.61
N VAL A 247 22.42 2.95 2.15
CA VAL A 247 23.69 2.24 2.26
C VAL A 247 24.29 1.99 0.87
N GLY A 248 23.49 1.56 -0.09
CA GLY A 248 23.90 1.39 -1.48
C GLY A 248 24.41 2.70 -2.11
N GLY A 249 23.72 3.82 -1.88
CA GLY A 249 24.12 5.15 -2.34
C GLY A 249 25.43 5.62 -1.70
N VAL A 250 25.57 5.43 -0.39
CA VAL A 250 26.83 5.76 0.33
C VAL A 250 28.00 4.93 -0.20
N LEU A 251 27.80 3.63 -0.38
CA LEU A 251 28.82 2.74 -0.94
C LEU A 251 29.21 3.16 -2.36
N ALA A 252 28.25 3.43 -3.22
CA ALA A 252 28.49 3.90 -4.58
C ALA A 252 29.28 5.22 -4.58
N ASN A 253 28.92 6.18 -3.71
CA ASN A 253 29.63 7.44 -3.55
C ASN A 253 31.09 7.23 -3.07
N VAL A 254 31.30 6.39 -2.07
CA VAL A 254 32.65 6.06 -1.55
C VAL A 254 33.47 5.39 -2.64
N LEU A 255 32.94 4.39 -3.34
CA LEU A 255 33.64 3.67 -4.41
C LEU A 255 34.01 4.61 -5.57
N ALA A 256 33.11 5.46 -6.02
CA ALA A 256 33.38 6.45 -7.06
C ALA A 256 34.52 7.40 -6.62
N ASN A 257 34.42 7.95 -5.41
CA ASN A 257 35.43 8.86 -4.89
C ASN A 257 36.80 8.19 -4.71
N LEU A 258 36.86 6.94 -4.24
CA LEU A 258 38.09 6.15 -4.11
C LEU A 258 38.71 5.85 -5.49
N ALA A 259 37.93 5.47 -6.48
CA ALA A 259 38.41 5.21 -7.84
C ALA A 259 39.08 6.45 -8.44
N PHE A 260 38.49 7.64 -8.27
CA PHE A 260 39.08 8.89 -8.72
C PHE A 260 40.33 9.29 -7.87
N ALA A 261 40.31 9.07 -6.54
CA ALA A 261 41.43 9.33 -5.66
C ALA A 261 42.63 8.46 -6.00
N MET A 262 42.45 7.18 -6.31
CA MET A 262 43.55 6.29 -6.74
C MET A 262 44.19 6.78 -8.03
N ARG A 263 43.40 7.26 -9.00
CA ARG A 263 43.96 7.88 -10.23
C ARG A 263 44.75 9.16 -9.93
N ALA A 264 44.30 9.98 -8.96
CA ALA A 264 44.98 11.18 -8.55
C ALA A 264 46.33 10.89 -7.86
N LEU A 265 46.39 9.83 -7.04
CA LEU A 265 47.63 9.43 -6.32
C LEU A 265 48.71 8.80 -7.21
N ASN A 266 48.35 8.29 -8.39
CA ASN A 266 49.28 7.71 -9.34
C ASN A 266 50.02 8.80 -10.16
N ALA A 267 49.59 10.05 -10.13
CA ALA A 267 50.27 11.14 -10.79
C ALA A 267 51.51 11.60 -9.99
N PRO A 268 52.69 11.85 -10.64
CA PRO A 268 53.90 12.29 -9.96
C PRO A 268 53.71 13.71 -9.40
N ALA A 269 53.94 13.89 -8.09
CA ALA A 269 53.72 15.16 -7.38
C ALA A 269 54.51 16.35 -7.99
N ALA A 270 55.72 16.09 -8.50
CA ALA A 270 56.56 17.11 -9.12
C ALA A 270 55.96 17.76 -10.39
N GLN A 271 55.15 17.02 -11.16
CA GLN A 271 54.47 17.58 -12.35
C GLN A 271 53.30 18.48 -12.01
N ILE A 272 52.59 18.17 -10.91
CA ILE A 272 51.39 18.91 -10.49
C ILE A 272 51.76 20.27 -9.88
N LEU A 273 52.88 20.35 -9.17
CA LEU A 273 53.36 21.59 -8.55
C LEU A 273 53.99 22.56 -9.58
N ARG A 274 54.63 22.03 -10.63
CA ARG A 274 55.20 22.88 -11.72
C ARG A 274 54.17 23.44 -12.70
N ALA A 275 52.98 22.85 -12.83
CA ALA A 275 51.98 23.30 -13.78
C ALA A 275 51.18 24.55 -13.32
N ARG A 276 51.55 25.16 -12.18
CA ARG A 276 50.90 26.34 -11.60
C ARG A 276 51.84 27.54 -11.44
N GLU A 277 53.12 27.40 -11.82
CA GLU A 277 54.05 28.49 -12.09
C GLU A 277 53.97 28.92 -13.57
#